data_efe403bf1f9a9ab2908cdbda59b8c130
#
_entry.id   efe403bf1f9a9ab2908cdbda59b8c130
#
_cell.length_a   1.000
_cell.length_b   1.000
_cell.length_c   1.000
_cell.angle_alpha   90.00
_cell.angle_beta   90.00
_cell.angle_gamma   90.00
#
_symmetry.space_group_name_H-M   'P 1'
#
loop_
_entity.id
_entity.type
_entity.pdbx_description
1 polymer ?
#
loop_
_entity_poly.entity_id
_entity_poly.type
_entity_poly.pdbx_seq_one_letter_code
_entity_poly.pdbx_strand_id
1 'polypeptide(L)'
;KLYLGSTIVLRARSSLGRKDWVSVLKQSYKGFKKIEKVAERNPEMIDAQLPIGIVGYYASVSNIFIRWLINIYGINTSKEVAIQKIKNAAYNSDWAWIEASGILSFIYLWIENQPQDALNSTLRLAKEFPKNFYFQILYLESLTRTSNFEEAKRKIDELDDNFNNLSIRQKAWYEPYFNYQKALFHFHQMDYDKSRKFTMLAIDNYSGELDVILGNLYLLNGKLNDIFNNRDDAVKYYKLCRNLDNFSYASKEANQFIKVPFAVK
;
A
#
# COMPACT_ATOMS: atom_id res chain seq x y z
N LYS A 1 -5.48 21.42 -18.63
CA LYS A 1 -6.13 20.14 -19.03
C LYS A 1 -5.62 18.98 -18.15
N LEU A 2 -4.32 18.94 -17.80
CA LEU A 2 -3.75 17.94 -16.89
C LEU A 2 -4.51 17.93 -15.55
N TYR A 3 -4.57 19.04 -14.83
CA TYR A 3 -5.28 19.15 -13.54
C TYR A 3 -6.74 18.70 -13.61
N LEU A 4 -7.46 19.03 -14.70
CA LEU A 4 -8.83 18.55 -14.88
C LEU A 4 -8.88 17.03 -15.01
N GLY A 5 -7.96 16.45 -15.77
CA GLY A 5 -7.84 15.00 -15.90
C GLY A 5 -7.54 14.33 -14.56
N SER A 6 -6.55 14.84 -13.82
CA SER A 6 -6.16 14.36 -12.49
C SER A 6 -7.31 14.46 -11.48
N THR A 7 -8.05 15.58 -11.45
CA THR A 7 -9.24 15.71 -10.58
C THR A 7 -10.31 14.66 -10.88
N ILE A 8 -10.52 14.32 -12.16
CA ILE A 8 -11.47 13.26 -12.54
C ILE A 8 -10.98 11.88 -12.04
N VAL A 9 -9.68 11.61 -12.13
CA VAL A 9 -9.07 10.36 -11.59
C VAL A 9 -9.18 10.30 -10.05
N LEU A 10 -8.97 11.42 -9.36
CA LEU A 10 -9.17 11.49 -7.91
C LEU A 10 -10.61 11.19 -7.48
N ARG A 11 -11.61 11.60 -8.27
CA ARG A 11 -13.01 11.18 -8.03
C ARG A 11 -13.20 9.67 -8.18
N ALA A 12 -12.48 9.04 -9.10
CA ALA A 12 -12.49 7.58 -9.22
C ALA A 12 -11.98 6.89 -7.95
N ARG A 13 -10.97 7.46 -7.27
CA ARG A 13 -10.47 6.96 -5.98
C ARG A 13 -11.57 6.92 -4.90
N SER A 14 -12.40 7.95 -4.81
CA SER A 14 -13.55 7.97 -3.89
C SER A 14 -14.58 6.86 -4.21
N SER A 15 -14.79 6.57 -5.50
CA SER A 15 -15.66 5.47 -5.93
C SER A 15 -15.02 4.09 -5.64
N LEU A 16 -13.69 4.00 -5.71
CA LEU A 16 -12.94 2.77 -5.37
C LEU A 16 -13.14 2.37 -3.90
N GLY A 17 -13.06 3.32 -2.98
CA GLY A 17 -13.32 3.07 -1.55
C GLY A 17 -14.73 2.52 -1.26
N ARG A 18 -15.70 2.82 -2.14
CA ARG A 18 -17.08 2.28 -2.08
C ARG A 18 -17.29 1.02 -2.91
N LYS A 19 -16.24 0.49 -3.54
CA LYS A 19 -16.29 -0.65 -4.48
C LYS A 19 -17.27 -0.46 -5.64
N ASP A 20 -17.57 0.80 -6.01
CA ASP A 20 -18.39 1.15 -7.18
C ASP A 20 -17.54 1.12 -8.46
N TRP A 21 -17.30 -0.09 -8.94
CA TRP A 21 -16.41 -0.38 -10.07
C TRP A 21 -16.82 0.29 -11.38
N VAL A 22 -18.14 0.45 -11.63
CA VAL A 22 -18.64 1.09 -12.85
C VAL A 22 -18.28 2.57 -12.86
N SER A 23 -18.49 3.27 -11.74
CA SER A 23 -18.09 4.67 -11.61
C SER A 23 -16.56 4.84 -11.65
N VAL A 24 -15.82 3.92 -11.02
CA VAL A 24 -14.35 3.91 -11.10
C VAL A 24 -13.88 3.84 -12.54
N LEU A 25 -14.37 2.87 -13.31
CA LEU A 25 -13.98 2.69 -14.72
C LEU A 25 -14.32 3.91 -15.58
N LYS A 26 -15.56 4.40 -15.48
CA LYS A 26 -16.02 5.54 -16.28
C LYS A 26 -15.22 6.81 -16.01
N GLN A 27 -14.95 7.11 -14.74
CA GLN A 27 -14.20 8.29 -14.33
C GLN A 27 -12.71 8.15 -14.65
N SER A 28 -12.12 6.98 -14.37
CA SER A 28 -10.72 6.70 -14.70
C SER A 28 -10.47 6.82 -16.21
N TYR A 29 -11.32 6.24 -17.05
CA TYR A 29 -11.20 6.36 -18.50
C TYR A 29 -11.30 7.80 -18.98
N LYS A 30 -12.32 8.54 -18.51
CA LYS A 30 -12.51 9.95 -18.90
C LYS A 30 -11.32 10.83 -18.49
N GLY A 31 -10.77 10.60 -17.30
CA GLY A 31 -9.59 11.30 -16.82
C GLY A 31 -8.34 10.87 -17.60
N PHE A 32 -8.13 9.59 -17.76
CA PHE A 32 -7.02 8.99 -18.51
C PHE A 32 -6.90 9.58 -19.92
N LYS A 33 -7.96 9.55 -20.72
CA LYS A 33 -7.93 10.08 -22.10
C LYS A 33 -7.61 11.59 -22.18
N LYS A 34 -7.96 12.36 -21.14
CA LYS A 34 -7.58 13.78 -21.08
C LYS A 34 -6.10 13.97 -20.79
N ILE A 35 -5.55 13.14 -19.90
CA ILE A 35 -4.14 13.19 -19.50
C ILE A 35 -3.26 12.64 -20.61
N GLU A 36 -3.64 11.52 -21.22
CA GLU A 36 -2.95 10.91 -22.35
C GLU A 36 -2.73 11.92 -23.49
N LYS A 37 -3.78 12.66 -23.88
CA LYS A 37 -3.67 13.73 -24.87
C LYS A 37 -2.74 14.88 -24.46
N VAL A 38 -2.55 15.13 -23.16
CA VAL A 38 -1.58 16.12 -22.67
C VAL A 38 -0.18 15.57 -22.79
N ALA A 39 0.04 14.31 -22.36
CA ALA A 39 1.35 13.64 -22.44
C ALA A 39 1.83 13.46 -23.90
N GLU A 40 0.92 13.14 -24.82
CA GLU A 40 1.25 13.04 -26.25
C GLU A 40 1.71 14.38 -26.86
N ARG A 41 1.12 15.50 -26.42
CA ARG A 41 1.44 16.84 -26.92
C ARG A 41 2.64 17.49 -26.23
N ASN A 42 2.94 17.04 -25.04
CA ASN A 42 4.01 17.56 -24.20
C ASN A 42 4.75 16.37 -23.53
N PRO A 43 5.56 15.63 -24.30
CA PRO A 43 6.29 14.45 -23.80
C PRO A 43 7.23 14.75 -22.63
N GLU A 44 7.70 16.00 -22.54
CA GLU A 44 8.54 16.52 -21.46
C GLU A 44 7.79 16.67 -20.12
N MET A 45 6.46 16.70 -20.15
CA MET A 45 5.64 16.81 -18.94
C MET A 45 5.57 15.47 -18.18
N ILE A 46 6.64 15.14 -17.44
CA ILE A 46 6.77 13.86 -16.73
C ILE A 46 5.69 13.68 -15.66
N ASP A 47 5.18 14.76 -15.07
CA ASP A 47 4.06 14.70 -14.11
C ASP A 47 2.82 13.99 -14.65
N ALA A 48 2.59 14.03 -15.96
CA ALA A 48 1.47 13.32 -16.59
C ALA A 48 1.61 11.80 -16.55
N GLN A 49 2.80 11.29 -16.33
CA GLN A 49 3.05 9.84 -16.28
C GLN A 49 2.48 9.20 -15.00
N LEU A 50 2.39 9.95 -13.88
CA LEU A 50 1.84 9.43 -12.63
C LEU A 50 0.39 8.94 -12.81
N PRO A 51 -0.60 9.79 -13.18
CA PRO A 51 -1.97 9.32 -13.32
C PRO A 51 -2.15 8.28 -14.42
N ILE A 52 -1.34 8.30 -15.48
CA ILE A 52 -1.35 7.27 -16.53
C ILE A 52 -0.86 5.94 -15.94
N GLY A 53 0.22 5.97 -15.19
CA GLY A 53 0.77 4.79 -14.53
C GLY A 53 -0.19 4.21 -13.50
N ILE A 54 -0.83 5.03 -12.67
CA ILE A 54 -1.82 4.58 -11.68
C ILE A 54 -2.98 3.84 -12.36
N VAL A 55 -3.60 4.47 -13.35
CA VAL A 55 -4.73 3.86 -14.08
C VAL A 55 -4.29 2.56 -14.75
N GLY A 56 -3.13 2.57 -15.42
CA GLY A 56 -2.58 1.38 -16.06
C GLY A 56 -2.27 0.26 -15.08
N TYR A 57 -1.72 0.58 -13.92
CA TYR A 57 -1.41 -0.40 -12.88
C TYR A 57 -2.69 -1.09 -12.36
N TYR A 58 -3.66 -0.32 -11.89
CA TYR A 58 -4.92 -0.89 -11.41
C TYR A 58 -5.68 -1.65 -12.50
N ALA A 59 -5.60 -1.18 -13.74
CA ALA A 59 -6.14 -1.90 -14.89
C ALA A 59 -5.50 -3.30 -15.04
N SER A 60 -4.18 -3.39 -14.87
CA SER A 60 -3.43 -4.64 -15.07
C SER A 60 -3.63 -5.67 -13.95
N VAL A 61 -3.86 -5.22 -12.69
CA VAL A 61 -4.05 -6.11 -11.53
C VAL A 61 -5.51 -6.48 -11.29
N SER A 62 -6.46 -5.84 -11.97
CA SER A 62 -7.89 -6.07 -11.85
C SER A 62 -8.29 -7.50 -12.27
N ASN A 63 -9.46 -7.95 -11.80
CA ASN A 63 -10.01 -9.24 -12.18
C ASN A 63 -10.36 -9.32 -13.68
N ILE A 64 -10.60 -10.52 -14.20
CA ILE A 64 -10.82 -10.78 -15.64
C ILE A 64 -11.97 -9.93 -16.20
N PHE A 65 -13.04 -9.73 -15.47
CA PHE A 65 -14.19 -8.94 -15.93
C PHE A 65 -13.86 -7.47 -16.12
N ILE A 66 -13.19 -6.88 -15.12
CA ILE A 66 -12.73 -5.48 -15.19
C ILE A 66 -11.69 -5.33 -16.29
N ARG A 67 -10.78 -6.29 -16.43
CA ARG A 67 -9.76 -6.30 -17.49
C ARG A 67 -10.38 -6.34 -18.89
N TRP A 68 -11.45 -7.12 -19.09
CA TRP A 68 -12.20 -7.14 -20.33
C TRP A 68 -12.83 -5.78 -20.66
N LEU A 69 -13.46 -5.11 -19.68
CA LEU A 69 -13.97 -3.76 -19.84
C LEU A 69 -12.87 -2.75 -20.17
N ILE A 70 -11.72 -2.83 -19.52
CA ILE A 70 -10.55 -1.98 -19.76
C ILE A 70 -10.04 -2.14 -21.20
N ASN A 71 -9.99 -3.36 -21.72
CA ASN A 71 -9.60 -3.63 -23.11
C ASN A 71 -10.54 -2.96 -24.11
N ILE A 72 -11.86 -2.96 -23.84
CA ILE A 72 -12.85 -2.26 -24.68
C ILE A 72 -12.57 -0.75 -24.71
N TYR A 73 -12.10 -0.17 -23.60
CA TYR A 73 -11.72 1.24 -23.51
C TYR A 73 -10.31 1.55 -24.04
N GLY A 74 -9.58 0.53 -24.52
CA GLY A 74 -8.26 0.71 -25.14
C GLY A 74 -7.15 1.13 -24.15
N ILE A 75 -7.28 0.79 -22.86
CA ILE A 75 -6.21 0.97 -21.87
C ILE A 75 -5.34 -0.29 -21.85
N ASN A 76 -4.58 -0.49 -22.92
CA ASN A 76 -3.66 -1.62 -23.03
C ASN A 76 -2.30 -1.21 -22.48
N THR A 77 -2.00 -1.65 -21.26
CA THR A 77 -0.66 -1.49 -20.67
C THR A 77 -0.35 -2.70 -19.79
N SER A 78 0.91 -3.13 -19.78
CA SER A 78 1.35 -4.13 -18.83
C SER A 78 1.59 -3.50 -17.44
N LYS A 79 1.58 -4.34 -16.42
CA LYS A 79 1.89 -3.94 -15.05
C LYS A 79 3.27 -3.28 -14.95
N GLU A 80 4.25 -3.85 -15.62
CA GLU A 80 5.64 -3.38 -15.63
C GLU A 80 5.76 -2.00 -16.26
N VAL A 81 5.09 -1.77 -17.40
CA VAL A 81 5.05 -0.46 -18.06
C VAL A 81 4.37 0.58 -17.16
N ALA A 82 3.28 0.21 -16.48
CA ALA A 82 2.58 1.09 -15.57
C ALA A 82 3.44 1.47 -14.36
N ILE A 83 4.11 0.50 -13.72
CA ILE A 83 5.06 0.76 -12.62
C ILE A 83 6.21 1.65 -13.11
N GLN A 84 6.75 1.40 -14.31
CA GLN A 84 7.84 2.21 -14.85
C GLN A 84 7.43 3.67 -15.06
N LYS A 85 6.17 3.94 -15.46
CA LYS A 85 5.64 5.30 -15.54
C LYS A 85 5.55 5.99 -14.17
N ILE A 86 5.05 5.28 -13.15
CA ILE A 86 5.00 5.79 -11.78
C ILE A 86 6.42 6.05 -11.27
N LYS A 87 7.35 5.11 -11.51
CA LYS A 87 8.77 5.23 -11.15
C LYS A 87 9.42 6.44 -11.81
N ASN A 88 9.18 6.64 -13.10
CA ASN A 88 9.69 7.82 -13.81
C ASN A 88 9.15 9.12 -13.20
N ALA A 89 7.86 9.19 -12.87
CA ALA A 89 7.29 10.33 -12.18
C ALA A 89 7.90 10.52 -10.78
N ALA A 90 8.13 9.44 -10.03
CA ALA A 90 8.72 9.53 -8.69
C ALA A 90 10.16 10.09 -8.67
N TYR A 91 10.94 9.83 -9.72
CA TYR A 91 12.33 10.24 -9.76
C TYR A 91 12.59 11.53 -10.55
N ASN A 92 11.79 11.82 -11.58
CA ASN A 92 12.11 12.81 -12.59
C ASN A 92 11.05 13.90 -12.77
N SER A 93 9.87 13.85 -12.08
CA SER A 93 8.87 14.91 -12.19
C SER A 93 9.16 16.09 -11.25
N ASP A 94 8.72 17.27 -11.64
CA ASP A 94 8.90 18.50 -10.86
C ASP A 94 7.95 18.55 -9.64
N TRP A 95 6.69 18.15 -9.82
CA TRP A 95 5.63 18.31 -8.80
C TRP A 95 5.06 16.99 -8.32
N ALA A 96 4.88 16.03 -9.23
CA ALA A 96 4.25 14.75 -8.92
C ALA A 96 5.14 13.79 -8.15
N TRP A 97 6.43 14.05 -7.97
CA TRP A 97 7.40 13.12 -7.40
C TRP A 97 7.03 12.67 -5.98
N ILE A 98 6.44 13.55 -5.17
CA ILE A 98 6.05 13.24 -3.78
C ILE A 98 4.93 12.19 -3.79
N GLU A 99 3.85 12.48 -4.52
CA GLU A 99 2.71 11.57 -4.64
C GLU A 99 3.12 10.27 -5.34
N ALA A 100 3.92 10.36 -6.40
CA ALA A 100 4.42 9.20 -7.12
C ALA A 100 5.28 8.30 -6.25
N SER A 101 6.17 8.87 -5.43
CA SER A 101 6.99 8.10 -4.47
C SER A 101 6.13 7.44 -3.40
N GLY A 102 5.11 8.12 -2.89
CA GLY A 102 4.16 7.55 -1.93
C GLY A 102 3.36 6.39 -2.51
N ILE A 103 2.84 6.54 -3.72
CA ILE A 103 2.09 5.50 -4.42
C ILE A 103 2.98 4.32 -4.80
N LEU A 104 4.21 4.58 -5.27
CA LEU A 104 5.17 3.54 -5.59
C LEU A 104 5.53 2.71 -4.35
N SER A 105 5.75 3.39 -3.22
CA SER A 105 6.01 2.74 -1.93
C SER A 105 4.82 1.87 -1.49
N PHE A 106 3.60 2.38 -1.61
CA PHE A 106 2.37 1.63 -1.36
C PHE A 106 2.28 0.36 -2.22
N ILE A 107 2.53 0.49 -3.53
CA ILE A 107 2.50 -0.63 -4.47
C ILE A 107 3.55 -1.68 -4.06
N TYR A 108 4.79 -1.27 -3.86
CA TYR A 108 5.88 -2.19 -3.55
C TYR A 108 5.71 -2.86 -2.18
N LEU A 109 5.30 -2.13 -1.15
CA LEU A 109 5.14 -2.69 0.19
C LEU A 109 3.90 -3.59 0.30
N TRP A 110 2.75 -3.15 -0.23
CA TRP A 110 1.48 -3.77 0.15
C TRP A 110 0.77 -4.54 -0.97
N ILE A 111 1.16 -4.32 -2.22
CA ILE A 111 0.55 -5.04 -3.35
C ILE A 111 1.52 -6.07 -3.95
N GLU A 112 2.76 -5.68 -4.21
CA GLU A 112 3.74 -6.52 -4.90
C GLU A 112 4.68 -7.30 -3.97
N ASN A 113 4.71 -6.99 -2.68
CA ASN A 113 5.62 -7.60 -1.70
C ASN A 113 7.11 -7.44 -2.07
N GLN A 114 7.49 -6.23 -2.48
CA GLN A 114 8.85 -5.88 -2.92
C GLN A 114 9.46 -4.78 -2.04
N PRO A 115 9.75 -5.04 -0.74
CA PRO A 115 10.20 -4.01 0.20
C PRO A 115 11.55 -3.41 -0.17
N GLN A 116 12.42 -4.17 -0.85
CA GLN A 116 13.73 -3.67 -1.31
C GLN A 116 13.56 -2.56 -2.35
N ASP A 117 12.60 -2.70 -3.26
CA ASP A 117 12.30 -1.67 -4.26
C ASP A 117 11.66 -0.42 -3.64
N ALA A 118 10.94 -0.58 -2.53
CA ALA A 118 10.35 0.54 -1.80
C ALA A 118 11.37 1.40 -1.05
N LEU A 119 12.50 0.81 -0.63
CA LEU A 119 13.44 1.43 0.32
C LEU A 119 13.92 2.82 -0.14
N ASN A 120 14.29 2.97 -1.42
CA ASN A 120 14.81 4.24 -1.94
C ASN A 120 13.75 5.35 -1.96
N SER A 121 12.51 5.04 -2.38
CA SER A 121 11.43 6.02 -2.42
C SER A 121 10.97 6.41 -1.02
N THR A 122 10.86 5.45 -0.10
CA THR A 122 10.48 5.72 1.29
C THR A 122 11.55 6.50 2.04
N LEU A 123 12.85 6.20 1.83
CA LEU A 123 13.96 6.95 2.41
C LEU A 123 13.95 8.42 1.95
N ARG A 124 13.74 8.66 0.65
CA ARG A 124 13.67 10.03 0.11
C ARG A 124 12.51 10.81 0.75
N LEU A 125 11.32 10.22 0.80
CA LEU A 125 10.15 10.84 1.44
C LEU A 125 10.39 11.14 2.92
N ALA A 126 10.98 10.18 3.66
CA ALA A 126 11.26 10.35 5.08
C ALA A 126 12.30 11.46 5.36
N LYS A 127 13.31 11.62 4.49
CA LYS A 127 14.32 12.68 4.60
C LYS A 127 13.78 14.06 4.27
N GLU A 128 13.04 14.17 3.16
CA GLU A 128 12.49 15.46 2.72
C GLU A 128 11.33 15.94 3.62
N PHE A 129 10.60 15.01 4.23
CA PHE A 129 9.46 15.29 5.08
C PHE A 129 9.58 14.64 6.45
N PRO A 130 10.56 15.03 7.30
CA PRO A 130 10.83 14.36 8.56
C PRO A 130 9.67 14.44 9.57
N LYS A 131 8.79 15.45 9.44
CA LYS A 131 7.60 15.60 10.28
C LYS A 131 6.35 14.91 9.75
N ASN A 132 6.40 14.32 8.57
CA ASN A 132 5.26 13.59 8.00
C ASN A 132 5.24 12.16 8.54
N PHE A 133 4.41 11.93 9.55
CA PHE A 133 4.32 10.65 10.25
C PHE A 133 4.03 9.46 9.31
N TYR A 134 3.20 9.65 8.29
CA TYR A 134 2.89 8.62 7.31
C TYR A 134 4.12 8.18 6.50
N PHE A 135 4.93 9.13 6.03
CA PHE A 135 6.15 8.81 5.29
C PHE A 135 7.19 8.12 6.16
N GLN A 136 7.26 8.48 7.44
CA GLN A 136 8.12 7.80 8.41
C GLN A 136 7.66 6.34 8.63
N ILE A 137 6.36 6.07 8.69
CA ILE A 137 5.80 4.72 8.77
C ILE A 137 6.17 3.88 7.54
N LEU A 138 6.05 4.41 6.32
CA LEU A 138 6.44 3.70 5.10
C LEU A 138 7.93 3.35 5.11
N TYR A 139 8.77 4.27 5.56
CA TYR A 139 10.21 4.03 5.66
C TYR A 139 10.54 2.99 6.73
N LEU A 140 9.91 3.06 7.90
CA LEU A 140 10.06 2.06 8.96
C LEU A 140 9.68 0.65 8.47
N GLU A 141 8.58 0.51 7.72
CA GLU A 141 8.20 -0.78 7.13
C GLU A 141 9.26 -1.30 6.16
N SER A 142 9.77 -0.43 5.29
CA SER A 142 10.84 -0.80 4.37
C SER A 142 12.09 -1.28 5.10
N LEU A 143 12.52 -0.58 6.16
CA LEU A 143 13.66 -0.97 6.99
C LEU A 143 13.45 -2.34 7.64
N THR A 144 12.29 -2.54 8.27
CA THR A 144 11.96 -3.79 8.96
C THR A 144 11.97 -4.97 8.00
N ARG A 145 11.32 -4.81 6.83
CA ARG A 145 11.16 -5.90 5.86
C ARG A 145 12.40 -6.16 5.00
N THR A 146 13.39 -5.25 5.05
CA THR A 146 14.71 -5.43 4.45
C THR A 146 15.79 -5.78 5.47
N SER A 147 15.37 -6.16 6.70
CA SER A 147 16.25 -6.59 7.80
C SER A 147 17.24 -5.52 8.30
N ASN A 148 16.93 -4.23 8.08
CA ASN A 148 17.70 -3.12 8.64
C ASN A 148 17.24 -2.81 10.08
N PHE A 149 17.36 -3.79 10.98
CA PHE A 149 16.72 -3.79 12.29
C PHE A 149 17.24 -2.71 13.25
N GLU A 150 18.53 -2.38 13.21
CA GLU A 150 19.11 -1.34 14.04
C GLU A 150 18.50 0.04 13.72
N GLU A 151 18.38 0.34 12.43
CA GLU A 151 17.76 1.59 12.00
C GLU A 151 16.24 1.59 12.22
N ALA A 152 15.59 0.43 11.99
CA ALA A 152 14.16 0.28 12.28
C ALA A 152 13.86 0.51 13.75
N LYS A 153 14.69 -0.01 14.67
CA LYS A 153 14.52 0.20 16.12
C LYS A 153 14.67 1.68 16.49
N ARG A 154 15.71 2.35 16.00
CA ARG A 154 15.88 3.80 16.22
C ARG A 154 14.69 4.60 15.69
N LYS A 155 14.17 4.19 14.52
CA LYS A 155 12.99 4.85 13.93
C LYS A 155 11.72 4.61 14.75
N ILE A 156 11.54 3.44 15.35
CA ILE A 156 10.43 3.18 16.28
C ILE A 156 10.51 4.12 17.47
N ASP A 157 11.69 4.26 18.10
CA ASP A 157 11.88 5.10 19.28
C ASP A 157 11.62 6.60 18.94
N GLU A 158 12.14 7.08 17.81
CA GLU A 158 11.86 8.43 17.28
C GLU A 158 10.35 8.66 17.05
N LEU A 159 9.67 7.67 16.49
CA LEU A 159 8.24 7.78 16.18
C LEU A 159 7.37 7.68 17.44
N ASP A 160 7.77 6.94 18.46
CA ASP A 160 7.09 6.93 19.77
C ASP A 160 7.09 8.34 20.40
N ASP A 161 8.23 9.03 20.38
CA ASP A 161 8.34 10.41 20.88
C ASP A 161 7.47 11.37 20.05
N ASN A 162 7.55 11.26 18.71
CA ASN A 162 6.77 12.10 17.81
C ASN A 162 5.26 11.83 17.92
N PHE A 163 4.84 10.58 18.13
CA PHE A 163 3.44 10.20 18.28
C PHE A 163 2.78 10.91 19.47
N ASN A 164 3.51 11.10 20.55
CA ASN A 164 3.01 11.80 21.74
C ASN A 164 2.65 13.28 21.45
N ASN A 165 3.27 13.88 20.45
CA ASN A 165 3.05 15.27 20.05
C ASN A 165 1.94 15.44 18.98
N LEU A 166 1.38 14.35 18.46
CA LEU A 166 0.28 14.41 17.50
C LEU A 166 -1.03 14.84 18.17
N SER A 167 -1.90 15.50 17.40
CA SER A 167 -3.26 15.78 17.84
C SER A 167 -4.07 14.50 18.08
N ILE A 168 -5.13 14.56 18.89
CA ILE A 168 -6.00 13.41 19.18
C ILE A 168 -6.50 12.74 17.89
N ARG A 169 -6.90 13.54 16.89
CA ARG A 169 -7.36 13.02 15.60
C ARG A 169 -6.26 12.31 14.83
N GLN A 170 -5.04 12.85 14.83
CA GLN A 170 -3.90 12.22 14.18
C GLN A 170 -3.49 10.92 14.90
N LYS A 171 -3.49 10.91 16.23
CA LYS A 171 -3.24 9.69 17.01
C LYS A 171 -4.23 8.59 16.64
N ALA A 172 -5.53 8.87 16.68
CA ALA A 172 -6.55 7.90 16.32
C ALA A 172 -6.38 7.36 14.88
N TRP A 173 -5.92 8.21 13.94
CA TRP A 173 -5.66 7.82 12.57
C TRP A 173 -4.41 6.96 12.42
N TYR A 174 -3.29 7.34 13.05
CA TYR A 174 -2.00 6.68 12.85
C TYR A 174 -1.75 5.50 13.80
N GLU A 175 -2.45 5.41 14.92
CA GLU A 175 -2.24 4.37 15.93
C GLU A 175 -2.30 2.93 15.35
N PRO A 176 -3.31 2.53 14.56
CA PRO A 176 -3.34 1.21 13.97
C PRO A 176 -2.15 0.93 13.04
N TYR A 177 -1.77 1.92 12.23
CA TYR A 177 -0.63 1.81 11.33
C TYR A 177 0.68 1.65 12.09
N PHE A 178 0.88 2.44 13.13
CA PHE A 178 2.09 2.39 13.92
C PHE A 178 2.19 1.14 14.77
N ASN A 179 1.08 0.68 15.34
CA ASN A 179 1.02 -0.62 16.02
C ASN A 179 1.30 -1.78 15.07
N TYR A 180 0.84 -1.70 13.82
CA TYR A 180 1.21 -2.67 12.79
C TYR A 180 2.74 -2.71 12.56
N GLN A 181 3.40 -1.55 12.49
CA GLN A 181 4.86 -1.49 12.32
C GLN A 181 5.60 -2.10 13.50
N LYS A 182 5.17 -1.83 14.74
CA LYS A 182 5.72 -2.46 15.95
C LYS A 182 5.51 -3.97 15.94
N ALA A 183 4.30 -4.41 15.55
CA ALA A 183 3.99 -5.83 15.41
C ALA A 183 4.92 -6.51 14.40
N LEU A 184 5.11 -5.90 13.24
CA LEU A 184 5.95 -6.42 12.17
C LEU A 184 7.42 -6.50 12.59
N PHE A 185 7.94 -5.44 13.25
CA PHE A 185 9.29 -5.42 13.79
C PHE A 185 9.51 -6.56 14.79
N HIS A 186 8.64 -6.72 15.77
CA HIS A 186 8.73 -7.79 16.75
C HIS A 186 8.58 -9.18 16.13
N PHE A 187 7.75 -9.32 15.10
CA PHE A 187 7.63 -10.56 14.34
C PHE A 187 8.97 -10.98 13.73
N HIS A 188 9.66 -10.06 13.07
CA HIS A 188 10.98 -10.31 12.47
C HIS A 188 12.08 -10.51 13.50
N GLN A 189 11.91 -10.01 14.73
CA GLN A 189 12.80 -10.29 15.87
C GLN A 189 12.44 -11.59 16.62
N MET A 190 11.48 -12.37 16.13
CA MET A 190 10.96 -13.59 16.76
C MET A 190 10.36 -13.36 18.16
N ASP A 191 10.07 -12.11 18.54
CA ASP A 191 9.34 -11.76 19.76
C ASP A 191 7.83 -11.83 19.48
N TYR A 192 7.33 -13.06 19.35
CA TYR A 192 5.97 -13.30 18.86
C TYR A 192 4.89 -12.85 19.86
N ASP A 193 5.17 -12.82 21.14
CA ASP A 193 4.24 -12.33 22.17
C ASP A 193 3.99 -10.82 22.02
N LYS A 194 5.05 -10.04 21.86
CA LYS A 194 4.90 -8.60 21.59
C LYS A 194 4.29 -8.35 20.22
N SER A 195 4.69 -9.12 19.20
CA SER A 195 4.08 -9.02 17.88
C SER A 195 2.57 -9.24 17.96
N ARG A 196 2.12 -10.28 18.66
CA ARG A 196 0.69 -10.58 18.86
C ARG A 196 -0.04 -9.45 19.58
N LYS A 197 0.54 -8.92 20.66
CA LYS A 197 -0.02 -7.79 21.41
C LYS A 197 -0.28 -6.59 20.50
N PHE A 198 0.74 -6.14 19.74
CA PHE A 198 0.60 -4.99 18.86
C PHE A 198 -0.31 -5.27 17.67
N THR A 199 -0.33 -6.51 17.15
CA THR A 199 -1.25 -6.92 16.07
C THR A 199 -2.70 -6.78 16.52
N MET A 200 -3.05 -7.26 17.72
CA MET A 200 -4.40 -7.16 18.24
C MET A 200 -4.81 -5.71 18.50
N LEU A 201 -3.94 -4.90 19.12
CA LEU A 201 -4.18 -3.47 19.31
C LEU A 201 -4.46 -2.74 17.98
N ALA A 202 -3.71 -3.10 16.93
CA ALA A 202 -3.92 -2.51 15.61
C ALA A 202 -5.25 -2.94 14.97
N ILE A 203 -5.65 -4.21 15.12
CA ILE A 203 -6.93 -4.72 14.59
C ILE A 203 -8.11 -4.07 15.30
N ASP A 204 -8.07 -4.02 16.64
CA ASP A 204 -9.18 -3.52 17.46
C ASP A 204 -9.45 -2.03 17.23
N ASN A 205 -8.42 -1.25 16.93
CA ASN A 205 -8.52 0.19 16.70
C ASN A 205 -8.53 0.57 15.21
N TYR A 206 -8.62 -0.41 14.30
CA TYR A 206 -8.52 -0.12 12.87
C TYR A 206 -9.74 0.66 12.35
N SER A 207 -9.49 1.84 11.81
CA SER A 207 -10.49 2.74 11.22
C SER A 207 -10.10 3.29 9.84
N GLY A 208 -9.10 2.66 9.19
CA GLY A 208 -8.58 3.13 7.90
C GLY A 208 -9.58 2.96 6.75
N GLU A 209 -9.50 3.87 5.78
CA GLU A 209 -10.35 3.82 4.58
C GLU A 209 -10.01 2.66 3.64
N LEU A 210 -8.72 2.27 3.59
CA LEU A 210 -8.23 1.22 2.71
C LEU A 210 -7.89 -0.01 3.54
N ASP A 211 -8.54 -1.10 3.27
CA ASP A 211 -8.43 -2.36 4.01
C ASP A 211 -7.13 -3.16 3.78
N VAL A 212 -6.16 -2.58 3.07
CA VAL A 212 -4.87 -3.23 2.77
C VAL A 212 -4.06 -3.51 4.04
N ILE A 213 -3.98 -2.53 4.96
CA ILE A 213 -3.28 -2.72 6.24
C ILE A 213 -4.03 -3.71 7.13
N LEU A 214 -5.36 -3.66 7.14
CA LEU A 214 -6.16 -4.64 7.85
C LEU A 214 -5.90 -6.06 7.30
N GLY A 215 -5.75 -6.20 5.98
CA GLY A 215 -5.36 -7.45 5.34
C GLY A 215 -4.01 -7.95 5.82
N ASN A 216 -3.01 -7.07 5.89
CA ASN A 216 -1.69 -7.41 6.41
C ASN A 216 -1.72 -7.79 7.90
N LEU A 217 -2.55 -7.11 8.70
CA LEU A 217 -2.77 -7.44 10.12
C LEU A 217 -3.42 -8.82 10.28
N TYR A 218 -4.44 -9.13 9.49
CA TYR A 218 -5.06 -10.45 9.51
C TYR A 218 -4.10 -11.55 9.06
N LEU A 219 -3.28 -11.30 8.02
CA LEU A 219 -2.25 -12.23 7.60
C LEU A 219 -1.24 -12.48 8.72
N LEU A 220 -0.74 -11.41 9.36
CA LEU A 220 0.22 -11.50 10.46
C LEU A 220 -0.36 -12.26 11.65
N ASN A 221 -1.60 -11.96 12.03
CA ASN A 221 -2.27 -12.67 13.13
C ASN A 221 -2.51 -14.14 12.80
N GLY A 222 -2.83 -14.47 11.56
CA GLY A 222 -2.89 -15.85 11.10
C GLY A 222 -1.55 -16.58 11.26
N LYS A 223 -0.44 -15.97 10.82
CA LYS A 223 0.92 -16.50 10.99
C LYS A 223 1.28 -16.71 12.47
N LEU A 224 0.96 -15.75 13.33
CA LEU A 224 1.19 -15.84 14.77
C LEU A 224 0.38 -17.00 15.40
N ASN A 225 -0.88 -17.18 15.00
CA ASN A 225 -1.68 -18.29 15.50
C ASN A 225 -1.13 -19.65 15.04
N ASP A 226 -0.62 -19.79 13.82
CA ASP A 226 0.08 -21.00 13.39
C ASP A 226 1.34 -21.27 14.24
N ILE A 227 2.14 -20.23 14.54
CA ILE A 227 3.32 -20.33 15.40
C ILE A 227 2.94 -20.81 16.81
N PHE A 228 1.82 -20.32 17.35
CA PHE A 228 1.30 -20.74 18.66
C PHE A 228 0.47 -22.05 18.62
N ASN A 229 0.50 -22.78 17.52
CA ASN A 229 -0.27 -24.02 17.30
C ASN A 229 -1.80 -23.87 17.40
N ASN A 230 -2.32 -22.69 17.16
CA ASN A 230 -3.77 -22.38 17.15
C ASN A 230 -4.33 -22.39 15.72
N ARG A 231 -4.33 -23.55 15.08
CA ARG A 231 -4.63 -23.69 13.64
C ARG A 231 -6.02 -23.16 13.27
N ASP A 232 -7.02 -23.41 14.08
CA ASP A 232 -8.40 -22.98 13.79
C ASP A 232 -8.52 -21.45 13.72
N ASP A 233 -7.92 -20.76 14.67
CA ASP A 233 -7.86 -19.31 14.67
C ASP A 233 -6.98 -18.79 13.52
N ALA A 234 -5.86 -19.44 13.21
CA ALA A 234 -5.04 -19.08 12.06
C ALA A 234 -5.86 -19.08 10.77
N VAL A 235 -6.58 -20.18 10.51
CA VAL A 235 -7.45 -20.31 9.32
C VAL A 235 -8.55 -19.25 9.30
N LYS A 236 -9.13 -18.92 10.47
CA LYS A 236 -10.13 -17.86 10.59
C LYS A 236 -9.57 -16.50 10.12
N TYR A 237 -8.39 -16.10 10.60
CA TYR A 237 -7.76 -14.84 10.21
C TYR A 237 -7.31 -14.82 8.76
N TYR A 238 -6.80 -15.92 8.21
CA TYR A 238 -6.52 -16.02 6.78
C TYR A 238 -7.77 -15.88 5.91
N LYS A 239 -8.91 -16.44 6.34
CA LYS A 239 -10.19 -16.25 5.66
C LYS A 239 -10.67 -14.79 5.74
N LEU A 240 -10.53 -14.12 6.88
CA LEU A 240 -10.81 -12.69 7.00
C LEU A 240 -9.96 -11.86 6.04
N CYS A 241 -8.66 -12.14 5.97
CA CYS A 241 -7.73 -11.48 5.05
C CYS A 241 -8.17 -11.67 3.58
N ARG A 242 -8.43 -12.90 3.17
CA ARG A 242 -8.86 -13.23 1.80
C ARG A 242 -10.19 -12.55 1.44
N ASN A 243 -11.12 -12.48 2.38
CA ASN A 243 -12.46 -11.95 2.15
C ASN A 243 -12.52 -10.42 2.02
N LEU A 244 -11.42 -9.70 2.32
CA LEU A 244 -11.30 -8.28 2.02
C LEU A 244 -11.31 -8.02 0.51
N ASP A 245 -10.98 -9.03 -0.30
CA ASP A 245 -10.99 -8.97 -1.76
C ASP A 245 -10.24 -7.73 -2.31
N ASN A 246 -9.10 -7.47 -1.70
CA ASN A 246 -8.17 -6.45 -2.16
C ASN A 246 -7.02 -7.07 -2.96
N PHE A 247 -6.30 -6.26 -3.74
CA PHE A 247 -5.23 -6.73 -4.62
C PHE A 247 -3.90 -6.99 -3.88
N SER A 248 -3.88 -6.93 -2.54
CA SER A 248 -2.67 -7.03 -1.74
C SER A 248 -2.01 -8.40 -1.83
N TYR A 249 -0.70 -8.43 -1.61
CA TYR A 249 0.02 -9.70 -1.45
C TYR A 249 -0.51 -10.51 -0.28
N ALA A 250 -0.98 -9.83 0.78
CA ALA A 250 -1.51 -10.48 1.97
C ALA A 250 -2.69 -11.41 1.65
N SER A 251 -3.60 -10.97 0.78
CA SER A 251 -4.72 -11.80 0.34
C SER A 251 -4.26 -13.05 -0.42
N LYS A 252 -3.21 -12.92 -1.23
CA LYS A 252 -2.63 -14.05 -1.98
C LYS A 252 -1.94 -15.05 -1.04
N GLU A 253 -1.11 -14.57 -0.10
CA GLU A 253 -0.44 -15.42 0.89
C GLU A 253 -1.44 -16.10 1.84
N ALA A 254 -2.45 -15.38 2.32
CA ALA A 254 -3.50 -15.93 3.17
C ALA A 254 -4.19 -17.13 2.50
N ASN A 255 -4.46 -17.04 1.19
CA ASN A 255 -5.07 -18.14 0.45
C ASN A 255 -4.18 -19.41 0.39
N GLN A 256 -2.86 -19.25 0.41
CA GLN A 256 -1.92 -20.38 0.53
C GLN A 256 -1.94 -20.96 1.95
N PHE A 257 -1.89 -20.10 2.99
CA PHE A 257 -1.83 -20.52 4.39
C PHE A 257 -3.15 -21.10 4.91
N ILE A 258 -4.29 -20.86 4.26
CA ILE A 258 -5.54 -21.62 4.53
C ILE A 258 -5.31 -23.13 4.28
N LYS A 259 -4.51 -23.49 3.27
CA LYS A 259 -4.27 -24.88 2.88
C LYS A 259 -3.10 -25.52 3.64
N VAL A 260 -2.02 -24.75 3.85
CA VAL A 260 -0.79 -25.20 4.48
C VAL A 260 -0.43 -24.23 5.60
N PRO A 261 -0.22 -24.71 6.85
CA PRO A 261 0.15 -23.80 7.95
C PRO A 261 1.41 -23.02 7.64
N PHE A 262 1.46 -21.79 8.16
CA PHE A 262 2.70 -21.03 8.15
C PHE A 262 3.72 -21.69 9.08
N ALA A 263 4.95 -21.84 8.60
CA ALA A 263 6.09 -22.32 9.39
C ALA A 263 7.25 -21.32 9.30
N VAL A 264 7.88 -21.07 10.43
CA VAL A 264 9.12 -20.27 10.47
C VAL A 264 10.22 -21.08 9.79
N LYS A 265 10.91 -20.45 8.83
CA LYS A 265 12.03 -21.05 8.11
C LYS A 265 13.35 -20.83 8.86
#